data_590f3046983a2841c3f47b39a650ced7
#
_entry.id   590f3046983a2841c3f47b39a650ced7
#
_cell.length_a   1.000
_cell.length_b   1.000
_cell.length_c   1.000
_cell.angle_alpha   90.00
_cell.angle_beta   90.00
_cell.angle_gamma   90.00
#
_symmetry.space_group_name_H-M   'P 1'
#
loop_
_entity.id
_entity.type
_entity.pdbx_description
1 polymer ?
#
loop_
_entity_poly.entity_id
_entity_poly.type
_entity_poly.pdbx_seq_one_letter_code
_entity_poly.pdbx_strand_id
1 'polypeptide(L)'
;MKKDIKLMLSLPILSWALYDFSNTIFSANIITLFFPQFVTEHFSQDPVTEQLASTWIAYSASIAALMLIILSPIYGIYIDRTNHKKKWVIIFTLIVFLCTFSMGYIYKHPLEGSFLDVPVTFLVIIILFTIAKFTYNSSLVFYDAMMPNLTSKENHSVISGYGVALGYMGTLFGVISIMTFVGTKDAGETFIPTALMFLVFSLPIFIFGKDGKRQKEVHHTSLKSGYKEVMETFKLAKSKPAIYIFLIVYFFLNDALATSISMMQPYATTVVGFTSQQFIVIFMAATVFSVVGAFVFGYIAKHIGSLKALHYVGLVLMIALILASLPLPKEVFYICAVLFGVAMGSIWVISRTLIIELAPEEHIGQFFGLFSMSGKLSAVIGPFIYGTITLLLKDYGPLASRVAILSLFIMALFAYILHFKVIEAAKIG
;
A
#
# COMPACT_ATOMS: atom_id res chain seq x y z
N MET A 1 -5.02 -30.87 -4.01
CA MET A 1 -3.67 -30.53 -4.51
C MET A 1 -3.53 -30.57 -6.03
N LYS A 2 -3.63 -31.73 -6.75
CA LYS A 2 -3.51 -31.74 -8.25
C LYS A 2 -4.58 -30.89 -8.95
N LYS A 3 -5.83 -30.85 -8.44
CA LYS A 3 -6.94 -30.04 -9.00
C LYS A 3 -6.68 -28.54 -8.81
N ASP A 4 -6.14 -28.17 -7.68
CA ASP A 4 -5.82 -26.76 -7.35
C ASP A 4 -4.67 -26.23 -8.20
N ILE A 5 -3.63 -27.03 -8.43
CA ILE A 5 -2.51 -26.68 -9.31
C ILE A 5 -3.00 -26.48 -10.75
N LYS A 6 -3.88 -27.37 -11.26
CA LYS A 6 -4.46 -27.20 -12.60
C LYS A 6 -5.32 -25.93 -12.69
N LEU A 7 -6.01 -25.57 -11.62
CA LEU A 7 -6.80 -24.34 -11.52
C LEU A 7 -5.87 -23.10 -11.56
N MET A 8 -4.84 -23.08 -10.75
CA MET A 8 -3.85 -21.99 -10.66
C MET A 8 -3.13 -21.74 -12.00
N LEU A 9 -2.84 -22.82 -12.75
CA LEU A 9 -2.19 -22.75 -14.05
C LEU A 9 -3.14 -22.42 -15.22
N SER A 10 -4.45 -22.22 -14.95
CA SER A 10 -5.36 -21.76 -16.00
C SER A 10 -5.00 -20.34 -16.44
N LEU A 11 -5.02 -20.08 -17.76
CA LEU A 11 -4.57 -18.79 -18.32
C LEU A 11 -5.23 -17.54 -17.68
N PRO A 12 -6.55 -17.53 -17.40
CA PRO A 12 -7.14 -16.37 -16.75
C PRO A 12 -6.64 -16.15 -15.32
N ILE A 13 -6.45 -17.22 -14.53
CA ILE A 13 -5.99 -17.12 -13.13
C ILE A 13 -4.50 -16.80 -13.08
N LEU A 14 -3.69 -17.48 -13.90
CA LEU A 14 -2.27 -17.19 -13.99
C LEU A 14 -2.02 -15.74 -14.45
N SER A 15 -2.77 -15.25 -15.44
CA SER A 15 -2.64 -13.87 -15.90
C SER A 15 -3.03 -12.85 -14.84
N TRP A 16 -4.06 -13.15 -14.04
CA TRP A 16 -4.46 -12.35 -12.90
C TRP A 16 -3.36 -12.33 -11.82
N ALA A 17 -2.80 -13.47 -11.47
CA ALA A 17 -1.73 -13.56 -10.49
C ALA A 17 -0.41 -12.93 -10.97
N LEU A 18 -0.08 -13.01 -12.28
CA LEU A 18 1.04 -12.29 -12.89
C LEU A 18 0.86 -10.78 -12.90
N TYR A 19 -0.38 -10.30 -12.88
CA TYR A 19 -0.64 -8.87 -12.71
C TYR A 19 -0.31 -8.41 -11.30
N ASP A 20 -0.53 -9.24 -10.27
CA ASP A 20 -0.10 -8.95 -8.90
C ASP A 20 1.44 -8.93 -8.79
N PHE A 21 2.11 -9.88 -9.45
CA PHE A 21 3.57 -9.87 -9.61
C PHE A 21 4.08 -8.56 -10.23
N SER A 22 3.42 -8.08 -11.30
CA SER A 22 3.74 -6.79 -11.93
C SER A 22 3.51 -5.61 -10.99
N ASN A 23 2.37 -5.59 -10.32
CA ASN A 23 2.00 -4.52 -9.38
C ASN A 23 3.01 -4.36 -8.25
N THR A 24 3.52 -5.45 -7.72
CA THR A 24 4.49 -5.40 -6.63
C THR A 24 5.88 -5.00 -7.11
N ILE A 25 6.27 -5.29 -8.37
CA ILE A 25 7.47 -4.70 -8.98
C ILE A 25 7.37 -3.17 -8.97
N PHE A 26 6.26 -2.62 -9.44
CA PHE A 26 6.06 -1.16 -9.45
C PHE A 26 6.02 -0.59 -8.04
N SER A 27 5.26 -1.20 -7.15
CA SER A 27 5.13 -0.73 -5.77
C SER A 27 6.46 -0.75 -5.02
N ALA A 28 7.24 -1.82 -5.12
CA ALA A 28 8.53 -1.92 -4.45
C ALA A 28 9.56 -0.94 -5.06
N ASN A 29 9.74 -1.01 -6.37
CA ASN A 29 10.79 -0.23 -7.03
C ASN A 29 10.45 1.26 -7.05
N ILE A 30 9.24 1.65 -7.50
CA ILE A 30 8.91 3.08 -7.63
C ILE A 30 8.42 3.65 -6.32
N ILE A 31 7.34 3.10 -5.74
CA ILE A 31 6.68 3.76 -4.59
C ILE A 31 7.53 3.70 -3.33
N THR A 32 8.22 2.57 -3.10
CA THR A 32 8.91 2.33 -1.82
C THR A 32 10.41 2.65 -1.86
N LEU A 33 11.11 2.39 -2.97
CA LEU A 33 12.56 2.49 -3.03
C LEU A 33 13.05 3.69 -3.86
N PHE A 34 12.89 3.63 -5.16
CA PHE A 34 13.68 4.50 -6.05
C PHE A 34 13.11 5.91 -6.26
N PHE A 35 11.79 6.10 -6.19
CA PHE A 35 11.26 7.47 -6.20
C PHE A 35 11.60 8.22 -4.90
N PRO A 36 11.40 7.63 -3.69
CA PRO A 36 11.88 8.27 -2.46
C PRO A 36 13.39 8.54 -2.47
N GLN A 37 14.20 7.61 -3.01
CA GLN A 37 15.64 7.80 -3.16
C GLN A 37 15.95 8.98 -4.10
N PHE A 38 15.33 9.06 -5.27
CA PHE A 38 15.47 10.16 -6.23
C PHE A 38 15.17 11.52 -5.58
N VAL A 39 14.06 11.60 -4.83
CA VAL A 39 13.70 12.85 -4.13
C VAL A 39 14.73 13.20 -3.05
N THR A 40 15.20 12.21 -2.29
CA THR A 40 16.22 12.42 -1.26
C THR A 40 17.54 12.88 -1.86
N GLU A 41 18.00 12.26 -2.96
CA GLU A 41 19.23 12.64 -3.68
C GLU A 41 19.16 14.08 -4.21
N HIS A 42 17.98 14.53 -4.64
CA HIS A 42 17.79 15.90 -5.13
C HIS A 42 18.01 16.95 -4.02
N PHE A 43 17.66 16.64 -2.78
CA PHE A 43 17.77 17.55 -1.64
C PHE A 43 18.97 17.29 -0.72
N SER A 44 19.91 16.44 -1.11
CA SER A 44 21.04 16.00 -0.26
C SER A 44 22.15 17.03 -0.03
N GLN A 45 21.96 18.29 -0.44
CA GLN A 45 23.01 19.30 -0.38
C GLN A 45 23.17 19.96 1.00
N ASP A 46 22.13 19.91 1.86
CA ASP A 46 22.10 20.55 3.17
C ASP A 46 21.03 19.89 4.08
N PRO A 47 21.28 19.75 5.41
CA PRO A 47 20.37 19.05 6.32
C PRO A 47 18.95 19.61 6.42
N VAL A 48 18.75 20.90 6.14
CA VAL A 48 17.41 21.53 6.15
C VAL A 48 16.65 21.17 4.89
N THR A 49 17.27 21.27 3.73
CA THR A 49 16.64 20.91 2.45
C THR A 49 16.42 19.41 2.34
N GLU A 50 17.29 18.59 2.93
CA GLU A 50 17.13 17.14 2.99
C GLU A 50 15.82 16.71 3.68
N GLN A 51 15.37 17.42 4.72
CA GLN A 51 14.08 17.14 5.36
C GLN A 51 12.87 17.47 4.45
N LEU A 52 13.02 18.34 3.46
CA LEU A 52 11.98 18.63 2.48
C LEU A 52 11.69 17.43 1.56
N ALA A 53 12.63 16.52 1.38
CA ALA A 53 12.40 15.27 0.65
C ALA A 53 11.21 14.49 1.22
N SER A 54 11.17 14.30 2.54
CA SER A 54 10.06 13.63 3.21
C SER A 54 8.73 14.36 3.02
N THR A 55 8.76 15.70 2.99
CA THR A 55 7.56 16.52 2.73
C THR A 55 7.02 16.32 1.32
N TRP A 56 7.88 16.35 0.30
CA TRP A 56 7.48 16.13 -1.10
C TRP A 56 6.89 14.73 -1.32
N ILE A 57 7.54 13.70 -0.77
CA ILE A 57 7.08 12.30 -0.85
C ILE A 57 5.72 12.14 -0.16
N ALA A 58 5.58 12.70 1.06
CA ALA A 58 4.37 12.58 1.85
C ALA A 58 3.17 13.27 1.19
N TYR A 59 3.35 14.50 0.69
CA TYR A 59 2.26 15.23 0.04
C TYR A 59 1.86 14.60 -1.30
N SER A 60 2.82 14.14 -2.09
CA SER A 60 2.53 13.39 -3.33
C SER A 60 1.69 12.14 -3.04
N ALA A 61 2.03 11.41 -1.97
CA ALA A 61 1.29 10.24 -1.52
C ALA A 61 -0.13 10.59 -1.06
N SER A 62 -0.29 11.67 -0.27
CA SER A 62 -1.58 12.14 0.25
C SER A 62 -2.51 12.61 -0.88
N ILE A 63 -1.99 13.37 -1.85
CA ILE A 63 -2.76 13.83 -3.01
C ILE A 63 -3.26 12.64 -3.83
N ALA A 64 -2.40 11.68 -4.13
CA ALA A 64 -2.78 10.48 -4.88
C ALA A 64 -3.87 9.67 -4.15
N ALA A 65 -3.77 9.54 -2.82
CA ALA A 65 -4.75 8.84 -2.01
C ALA A 65 -6.08 9.60 -1.92
N LEU A 66 -6.06 10.94 -1.78
CA LEU A 66 -7.26 11.78 -1.77
C LEU A 66 -8.04 11.67 -3.08
N MET A 67 -7.34 11.74 -4.22
CA MET A 67 -7.96 11.55 -5.54
C MET A 67 -8.66 10.17 -5.63
N LEU A 68 -8.02 9.12 -5.10
CA LEU A 68 -8.59 7.78 -5.09
C LEU A 68 -9.87 7.70 -4.24
N ILE A 69 -9.89 8.31 -3.04
CA ILE A 69 -11.06 8.31 -2.16
C ILE A 69 -12.24 8.98 -2.83
N ILE A 70 -12.03 10.12 -3.49
CA ILE A 70 -13.07 10.86 -4.20
C ILE A 70 -13.64 10.03 -5.37
N LEU A 71 -12.79 9.27 -6.09
CA LEU A 71 -13.20 8.54 -7.28
C LEU A 71 -13.64 7.10 -7.02
N SER A 72 -13.23 6.49 -5.89
CA SER A 72 -13.53 5.08 -5.61
C SER A 72 -15.02 4.72 -5.58
N PRO A 73 -15.98 5.55 -5.10
CA PRO A 73 -17.39 5.25 -5.20
C PRO A 73 -17.89 5.21 -6.65
N ILE A 74 -17.32 6.05 -7.52
CA ILE A 74 -17.61 6.07 -8.96
C ILE A 74 -17.16 4.76 -9.61
N TYR A 75 -15.98 4.25 -9.21
CA TYR A 75 -15.47 2.97 -9.71
C TYR A 75 -16.38 1.81 -9.33
N GLY A 76 -16.86 1.75 -8.07
CA GLY A 76 -17.81 0.73 -7.62
C GLY A 76 -19.08 0.70 -8.47
N ILE A 77 -19.71 1.86 -8.67
CA ILE A 77 -20.90 1.98 -9.52
C ILE A 77 -20.61 1.53 -10.96
N TYR A 78 -19.49 1.91 -11.51
CA TYR A 78 -19.12 1.53 -12.87
C TYR A 78 -18.90 0.02 -12.99
N ILE A 79 -18.22 -0.59 -12.01
CA ILE A 79 -17.97 -2.04 -11.94
C ILE A 79 -19.31 -2.80 -11.94
N ASP A 80 -20.23 -2.41 -11.06
CA ASP A 80 -21.53 -3.09 -10.91
C ASP A 80 -22.39 -2.98 -12.17
N ARG A 81 -22.35 -1.81 -12.84
CA ARG A 81 -23.16 -1.57 -14.05
C ARG A 81 -22.65 -2.26 -15.29
N THR A 82 -21.34 -2.23 -15.51
CA THR A 82 -20.78 -2.59 -16.81
C THR A 82 -20.08 -3.93 -16.83
N ASN A 83 -19.59 -4.36 -15.66
CA ASN A 83 -18.69 -5.51 -15.50
C ASN A 83 -17.43 -5.47 -16.38
N HIS A 84 -17.10 -4.29 -16.94
CA HIS A 84 -15.91 -4.07 -17.78
C HIS A 84 -14.69 -3.69 -16.97
N LYS A 85 -14.25 -4.58 -16.08
CA LYS A 85 -13.13 -4.38 -15.16
C LYS A 85 -11.80 -4.40 -15.90
N LYS A 86 -11.60 -5.37 -16.78
CA LYS A 86 -10.38 -5.57 -17.59
C LYS A 86 -10.01 -4.31 -18.37
N LYS A 87 -10.98 -3.64 -18.99
CA LYS A 87 -10.74 -2.41 -19.76
C LYS A 87 -10.06 -1.34 -18.92
N TRP A 88 -10.53 -1.12 -17.70
CA TRP A 88 -9.97 -0.11 -16.80
C TRP A 88 -8.61 -0.52 -16.21
N VAL A 89 -8.42 -1.81 -15.94
CA VAL A 89 -7.10 -2.35 -15.59
C VAL A 89 -6.10 -2.01 -16.68
N ILE A 90 -6.43 -2.24 -17.97
CA ILE A 90 -5.56 -1.93 -19.11
C ILE A 90 -5.27 -0.43 -19.18
N ILE A 91 -6.31 0.42 -19.14
CA ILE A 91 -6.15 1.87 -19.27
C ILE A 91 -5.25 2.42 -18.15
N PHE A 92 -5.53 2.07 -16.90
CA PHE A 92 -4.73 2.56 -15.78
C PHE A 92 -3.30 2.01 -15.80
N THR A 93 -3.10 0.74 -16.17
CA THR A 93 -1.76 0.16 -16.35
C THR A 93 -0.95 0.92 -17.40
N LEU A 94 -1.56 1.27 -18.54
CA LEU A 94 -0.89 2.05 -19.58
C LEU A 94 -0.54 3.47 -19.10
N ILE A 95 -1.42 4.12 -18.32
CA ILE A 95 -1.11 5.43 -17.74
C ILE A 95 0.06 5.32 -16.75
N VAL A 96 0.06 4.30 -15.85
CA VAL A 96 1.19 4.06 -14.93
C VAL A 96 2.49 3.85 -15.70
N PHE A 97 2.45 3.01 -16.74
CA PHE A 97 3.62 2.77 -17.61
C PHE A 97 4.12 4.07 -18.25
N LEU A 98 3.22 4.82 -18.92
CA LEU A 98 3.59 6.05 -19.60
C LEU A 98 4.16 7.10 -18.62
N CYS A 99 3.53 7.31 -17.48
CA CYS A 99 4.04 8.24 -16.47
C CYS A 99 5.43 7.82 -15.97
N THR A 100 5.61 6.55 -15.62
CA THR A 100 6.89 6.06 -15.08
C THR A 100 7.99 6.06 -16.14
N PHE A 101 7.67 5.71 -17.37
CA PHE A 101 8.59 5.80 -18.50
C PHE A 101 9.00 7.25 -18.77
N SER A 102 8.01 8.18 -18.76
CA SER A 102 8.27 9.62 -18.95
C SER A 102 9.10 10.20 -17.82
N MET A 103 8.94 9.75 -16.57
CA MET A 103 9.81 10.16 -15.45
C MET A 103 11.29 9.87 -15.79
N GLY A 104 11.58 8.64 -16.24
CA GLY A 104 12.95 8.25 -16.59
C GLY A 104 13.45 8.93 -17.87
N TYR A 105 12.59 9.19 -18.85
CA TYR A 105 12.95 9.93 -20.05
C TYR A 105 13.32 11.39 -19.74
N ILE A 106 12.49 12.09 -18.95
CA ILE A 106 12.71 13.48 -18.54
C ILE A 106 13.94 13.56 -17.62
N TYR A 107 14.18 12.55 -16.80
CA TYR A 107 15.38 12.48 -16.00
C TYR A 107 16.67 12.48 -16.87
N LYS A 108 16.65 11.72 -17.97
CA LYS A 108 17.79 11.68 -18.94
C LYS A 108 17.90 12.91 -19.84
N HIS A 109 16.78 13.59 -20.05
CA HIS A 109 16.67 14.79 -20.87
C HIS A 109 16.03 15.92 -20.05
N PRO A 110 16.79 16.56 -19.13
CA PRO A 110 16.24 17.54 -18.22
C PRO A 110 15.61 18.73 -18.95
N LEU A 111 14.49 19.19 -18.41
CA LEU A 111 13.79 20.39 -18.88
C LEU A 111 14.48 21.62 -18.31
N GLU A 112 14.64 22.66 -19.11
CA GLU A 112 15.23 23.92 -18.67
C GLU A 112 14.24 24.74 -17.82
N GLY A 113 14.78 25.55 -16.91
CA GLY A 113 14.08 26.50 -16.07
C GLY A 113 13.78 26.00 -14.64
N SER A 114 13.36 26.95 -13.81
CA SER A 114 12.93 26.72 -12.44
C SER A 114 11.62 27.45 -12.16
N PHE A 115 10.82 26.94 -11.24
CA PHE A 115 9.61 27.57 -10.72
C PHE A 115 9.69 27.58 -9.19
N LEU A 116 9.66 28.79 -8.59
CA LEU A 116 9.87 28.98 -7.15
C LEU A 116 11.19 28.32 -6.67
N ASP A 117 12.27 28.54 -7.39
CA ASP A 117 13.61 27.99 -7.14
C ASP A 117 13.71 26.45 -7.22
N VAL A 118 12.64 25.76 -7.65
CA VAL A 118 12.64 24.30 -7.85
C VAL A 118 12.78 24.00 -9.35
N PRO A 119 13.71 23.11 -9.79
CA PRO A 119 13.86 22.75 -11.19
C PRO A 119 12.57 22.19 -11.80
N VAL A 120 12.23 22.65 -13.02
CA VAL A 120 11.02 22.17 -13.74
C VAL A 120 11.05 20.66 -13.92
N THR A 121 12.21 20.09 -14.22
CA THR A 121 12.42 18.63 -14.30
C THR A 121 11.89 17.90 -13.06
N PHE A 122 12.28 18.38 -11.87
CA PHE A 122 11.87 17.77 -10.60
C PHE A 122 10.36 17.88 -10.39
N LEU A 123 9.77 19.06 -10.62
CA LEU A 123 8.32 19.28 -10.47
C LEU A 123 7.51 18.37 -11.40
N VAL A 124 7.94 18.23 -12.65
CA VAL A 124 7.25 17.36 -13.61
C VAL A 124 7.34 15.88 -13.18
N ILE A 125 8.50 15.42 -12.68
CA ILE A 125 8.65 14.06 -12.17
C ILE A 125 7.74 13.82 -10.94
N ILE A 126 7.61 14.77 -10.02
CA ILE A 126 6.69 14.69 -8.88
C ILE A 126 5.23 14.56 -9.35
N ILE A 127 4.82 15.37 -10.33
CA ILE A 127 3.46 15.31 -10.89
C ILE A 127 3.21 13.96 -11.55
N LEU A 128 4.13 13.49 -12.38
CA LEU A 128 4.03 12.19 -13.06
C LEU A 128 3.97 11.03 -12.05
N PHE A 129 4.77 11.07 -10.99
CA PHE A 129 4.71 10.09 -9.90
C PHE A 129 3.34 10.10 -9.20
N THR A 130 2.82 11.29 -8.89
CA THR A 130 1.51 11.43 -8.23
C THR A 130 0.39 10.81 -9.08
N ILE A 131 0.41 11.08 -10.39
CA ILE A 131 -0.53 10.49 -11.37
C ILE A 131 -0.32 8.97 -11.45
N ALA A 132 0.93 8.50 -11.56
CA ALA A 132 1.26 7.08 -11.60
C ALA A 132 0.74 6.35 -10.36
N LYS A 133 1.00 6.89 -9.16
CA LYS A 133 0.55 6.32 -7.88
C LYS A 133 -0.98 6.29 -7.76
N PHE A 134 -1.65 7.37 -8.16
CA PHE A 134 -3.11 7.44 -8.19
C PHE A 134 -3.70 6.41 -9.15
N THR A 135 -3.21 6.33 -10.40
CA THR A 135 -3.73 5.39 -11.40
C THR A 135 -3.38 3.94 -11.09
N TYR A 136 -2.21 3.69 -10.48
CA TYR A 136 -1.84 2.40 -9.92
C TYR A 136 -2.87 1.92 -8.88
N ASN A 137 -3.16 2.73 -7.88
CA ASN A 137 -4.16 2.40 -6.86
C ASN A 137 -5.56 2.25 -7.45
N SER A 138 -5.91 3.04 -8.49
CA SER A 138 -7.17 2.91 -9.22
C SER A 138 -7.26 1.58 -9.96
N SER A 139 -6.17 1.13 -10.59
CA SER A 139 -6.14 -0.16 -11.28
C SER A 139 -6.40 -1.33 -10.34
N LEU A 140 -5.88 -1.26 -9.11
CA LEU A 140 -6.08 -2.30 -8.09
C LEU A 140 -7.56 -2.48 -7.71
N VAL A 141 -8.36 -1.41 -7.69
CA VAL A 141 -9.81 -1.50 -7.39
C VAL A 141 -10.51 -2.40 -8.43
N PHE A 142 -10.19 -2.23 -9.70
CA PHE A 142 -10.77 -3.05 -10.78
C PHE A 142 -10.18 -4.45 -10.81
N TYR A 143 -8.88 -4.58 -10.56
CA TYR A 143 -8.17 -5.85 -10.49
C TYR A 143 -8.72 -6.76 -9.38
N ASP A 144 -8.86 -6.23 -8.16
CA ASP A 144 -9.44 -6.98 -7.03
C ASP A 144 -10.87 -7.43 -7.33
N ALA A 145 -11.66 -6.57 -7.98
CA ALA A 145 -13.03 -6.88 -8.40
C ALA A 145 -13.12 -7.96 -9.48
N MET A 146 -12.02 -8.32 -10.18
CA MET A 146 -12.00 -9.43 -11.14
C MET A 146 -11.98 -10.79 -10.44
N MET A 147 -11.38 -10.90 -9.26
CA MET A 147 -11.12 -12.17 -8.57
C MET A 147 -12.37 -13.06 -8.40
N PRO A 148 -13.54 -12.54 -7.95
CA PRO A 148 -14.76 -13.34 -7.81
C PRO A 148 -15.25 -14.00 -9.12
N ASN A 149 -14.86 -13.45 -10.27
CA ASN A 149 -15.27 -13.97 -11.57
C ASN A 149 -14.35 -15.08 -12.12
N LEU A 150 -13.20 -15.31 -11.47
CA LEU A 150 -12.18 -16.26 -11.93
C LEU A 150 -12.47 -17.69 -11.50
N THR A 151 -13.14 -17.89 -10.36
CA THR A 151 -13.38 -19.20 -9.77
C THR A 151 -14.63 -19.20 -8.87
N SER A 152 -15.03 -20.38 -8.40
CA SER A 152 -16.12 -20.53 -7.40
C SER A 152 -15.69 -20.00 -6.03
N LYS A 153 -16.69 -19.64 -5.20
CA LYS A 153 -16.47 -19.09 -3.84
C LYS A 153 -15.54 -19.95 -2.97
N GLU A 154 -15.63 -21.27 -3.10
CA GLU A 154 -14.81 -22.24 -2.36
C GLU A 154 -13.29 -22.11 -2.63
N ASN A 155 -12.91 -21.58 -3.79
CA ASN A 155 -11.53 -21.47 -4.22
C ASN A 155 -10.98 -20.03 -4.13
N HIS A 156 -11.80 -19.05 -3.71
CA HIS A 156 -11.38 -17.65 -3.65
C HIS A 156 -10.16 -17.44 -2.75
N SER A 157 -10.10 -18.06 -1.57
CA SER A 157 -8.99 -17.94 -0.62
C SER A 157 -7.69 -18.51 -1.20
N VAL A 158 -7.78 -19.65 -1.90
CA VAL A 158 -6.63 -20.30 -2.53
C VAL A 158 -6.07 -19.45 -3.66
N ILE A 159 -6.95 -18.90 -4.51
CA ILE A 159 -6.54 -18.03 -5.62
C ILE A 159 -6.00 -16.68 -5.11
N SER A 160 -6.61 -16.10 -4.09
CA SER A 160 -6.09 -14.89 -3.43
C SER A 160 -4.69 -15.13 -2.85
N GLY A 161 -4.49 -16.25 -2.14
CA GLY A 161 -3.18 -16.63 -1.60
C GLY A 161 -2.12 -16.84 -2.69
N TYR A 162 -2.50 -17.44 -3.81
CA TYR A 162 -1.63 -17.62 -4.97
C TYR A 162 -1.21 -16.28 -5.58
N GLY A 163 -2.14 -15.33 -5.76
CA GLY A 163 -1.82 -13.97 -6.22
C GLY A 163 -0.83 -13.26 -5.31
N VAL A 164 -1.11 -13.24 -4.00
CA VAL A 164 -0.24 -12.60 -3.00
C VAL A 164 1.16 -13.23 -2.98
N ALA A 165 1.26 -14.58 -3.08
CA ALA A 165 2.56 -15.26 -3.12
C ALA A 165 3.37 -14.86 -4.36
N LEU A 166 2.74 -14.83 -5.55
CA LEU A 166 3.37 -14.33 -6.76
C LEU A 166 3.72 -12.85 -6.64
N GLY A 167 2.90 -12.05 -5.98
CA GLY A 167 3.19 -10.66 -5.67
C GLY A 167 4.51 -10.51 -4.90
N TYR A 168 4.71 -11.19 -3.80
CA TYR A 168 5.98 -11.15 -3.06
C TYR A 168 7.18 -11.60 -3.90
N MET A 169 6.99 -12.62 -4.76
CA MET A 169 8.03 -13.00 -5.73
C MET A 169 8.33 -11.88 -6.72
N GLY A 170 7.30 -11.12 -7.15
CA GLY A 170 7.44 -9.94 -7.99
C GLY A 170 8.28 -8.85 -7.34
N THR A 171 8.04 -8.57 -6.06
CA THR A 171 8.86 -7.63 -5.29
C THR A 171 10.34 -8.03 -5.32
N LEU A 172 10.65 -9.27 -4.94
CA LEU A 172 12.04 -9.74 -4.91
C LEU A 172 12.68 -9.73 -6.32
N PHE A 173 11.95 -10.22 -7.31
CA PHE A 173 12.41 -10.22 -8.71
C PHE A 173 12.69 -8.80 -9.21
N GLY A 174 11.78 -7.86 -8.99
CA GLY A 174 11.92 -6.48 -9.43
C GLY A 174 13.14 -5.79 -8.82
N VAL A 175 13.29 -5.91 -7.49
CA VAL A 175 14.42 -5.28 -6.77
C VAL A 175 15.74 -5.93 -7.18
N ILE A 176 15.84 -7.26 -7.22
CA ILE A 176 17.06 -7.98 -7.62
C ILE A 176 17.44 -7.62 -9.06
N SER A 177 16.46 -7.57 -9.97
CA SER A 177 16.72 -7.20 -11.37
C SER A 177 17.30 -5.80 -11.50
N ILE A 178 16.77 -4.82 -10.79
CA ILE A 178 17.33 -3.46 -10.78
C ILE A 178 18.74 -3.46 -10.19
N MET A 179 18.95 -4.09 -9.04
CA MET A 179 20.28 -4.15 -8.41
C MET A 179 21.34 -4.77 -9.33
N THR A 180 20.96 -5.81 -10.08
CA THR A 180 21.92 -6.58 -10.91
C THR A 180 22.21 -5.91 -12.24
N PHE A 181 21.17 -5.38 -12.91
CA PHE A 181 21.29 -4.91 -14.30
C PHE A 181 21.38 -3.39 -14.47
N VAL A 182 20.88 -2.63 -13.51
CA VAL A 182 20.85 -1.17 -13.58
C VAL A 182 21.79 -0.54 -12.55
N GLY A 183 21.84 -1.15 -11.37
CA GLY A 183 22.49 -0.59 -10.20
C GLY A 183 21.54 0.32 -9.41
N THR A 184 22.00 0.81 -8.28
CA THR A 184 21.21 1.60 -7.33
C THR A 184 21.90 2.91 -6.95
N LYS A 185 22.96 3.29 -7.67
CA LYS A 185 23.70 4.53 -7.40
C LYS A 185 22.93 5.77 -7.85
N ASP A 186 22.06 5.60 -8.83
CA ASP A 186 21.27 6.66 -9.44
C ASP A 186 19.81 6.18 -9.57
N ALA A 187 18.96 6.74 -8.73
CA ALA A 187 17.57 6.33 -8.65
C ALA A 187 16.77 6.61 -9.95
N GLY A 188 17.09 7.69 -10.65
CA GLY A 188 16.40 8.07 -11.89
C GLY A 188 16.60 7.07 -13.03
N GLU A 189 17.75 6.39 -13.07
CA GLU A 189 18.02 5.33 -14.07
C GLU A 189 17.12 4.09 -13.90
N THR A 190 16.51 3.91 -12.74
CA THR A 190 15.66 2.76 -12.44
C THR A 190 14.25 2.87 -12.99
N PHE A 191 13.79 4.07 -13.35
CA PHE A 191 12.40 4.34 -13.74
C PHE A 191 12.02 3.63 -15.05
N ILE A 192 12.81 3.76 -16.10
CA ILE A 192 12.51 3.11 -17.39
C ILE A 192 12.51 1.58 -17.27
N PRO A 193 13.57 0.92 -16.72
CA PRO A 193 13.57 -0.52 -16.55
C PRO A 193 12.38 -1.04 -15.72
N THR A 194 12.03 -0.32 -14.65
CA THR A 194 10.85 -0.70 -13.84
C THR A 194 9.55 -0.57 -14.62
N ALA A 195 9.37 0.51 -15.39
CA ALA A 195 8.21 0.70 -16.23
C ALA A 195 8.06 -0.43 -17.26
N LEU A 196 9.16 -0.84 -17.90
CA LEU A 196 9.17 -1.94 -18.86
C LEU A 196 8.84 -3.28 -18.21
N MET A 197 9.44 -3.61 -17.04
CA MET A 197 9.09 -4.83 -16.31
C MET A 197 7.61 -4.82 -15.90
N PHE A 198 7.11 -3.70 -15.38
CA PHE A 198 5.69 -3.56 -15.03
C PHE A 198 4.78 -3.83 -16.23
N LEU A 199 5.06 -3.27 -17.40
CA LEU A 199 4.26 -3.48 -18.59
C LEU A 199 4.33 -4.95 -19.06
N VAL A 200 5.54 -5.53 -19.19
CA VAL A 200 5.75 -6.90 -19.70
C VAL A 200 4.98 -7.91 -18.87
N PHE A 201 5.08 -7.85 -17.54
CA PHE A 201 4.35 -8.78 -16.66
C PHE A 201 2.85 -8.46 -16.54
N SER A 202 2.41 -7.28 -16.98
CA SER A 202 0.99 -6.93 -17.10
C SER A 202 0.36 -7.43 -18.43
N LEU A 203 1.13 -7.67 -19.49
CA LEU A 203 0.59 -8.11 -20.80
C LEU A 203 -0.31 -9.36 -20.72
N PRO A 204 0.01 -10.39 -19.90
CA PRO A 204 -0.85 -11.56 -19.81
C PRO A 204 -2.30 -11.26 -19.44
N ILE A 205 -2.56 -10.32 -18.51
CA ILE A 205 -3.94 -9.97 -18.12
C ILE A 205 -4.66 -9.22 -19.26
N PHE A 206 -3.93 -8.48 -20.12
CA PHE A 206 -4.51 -7.81 -21.27
C PHE A 206 -5.04 -8.82 -22.30
N ILE A 207 -4.38 -9.98 -22.42
CA ILE A 207 -4.73 -11.01 -23.39
C ILE A 207 -5.74 -11.99 -22.78
N PHE A 208 -5.40 -12.59 -21.64
CA PHE A 208 -6.11 -13.73 -21.05
C PHE A 208 -7.07 -13.37 -19.92
N GLY A 209 -7.00 -12.13 -19.38
CA GLY A 209 -7.93 -11.65 -18.36
C GLY A 209 -9.37 -11.73 -18.84
N LYS A 210 -10.29 -12.16 -17.98
CA LYS A 210 -11.71 -12.31 -18.29
C LYS A 210 -12.54 -11.42 -17.38
N ASP A 211 -13.46 -10.67 -18.00
CA ASP A 211 -14.57 -10.04 -17.28
C ASP A 211 -15.66 -11.06 -16.95
N GLY A 212 -16.44 -10.80 -15.92
CA GLY A 212 -17.61 -11.59 -15.59
C GLY A 212 -18.74 -11.38 -16.62
N LYS A 213 -19.75 -12.25 -16.59
CA LYS A 213 -20.95 -12.08 -17.44
C LYS A 213 -21.65 -10.78 -17.06
N ARG A 214 -22.08 -10.01 -18.05
CA ARG A 214 -22.87 -8.78 -17.87
C ARG A 214 -24.15 -9.11 -17.10
N GLN A 215 -24.40 -8.44 -15.98
CA GLN A 215 -25.72 -8.50 -15.33
C GLN A 215 -26.73 -7.81 -16.22
N LYS A 216 -27.85 -8.49 -16.51
CA LYS A 216 -28.89 -8.00 -17.45
C LYS A 216 -29.68 -6.81 -16.95
N GLU A 217 -29.66 -6.52 -15.68
CA GLU A 217 -30.43 -5.40 -15.10
C GLU A 217 -29.49 -4.27 -14.64
N VAL A 218 -29.36 -3.29 -15.51
CA VAL A 218 -28.69 -2.03 -15.16
C VAL A 218 -29.76 -1.13 -14.53
N HIS A 219 -29.97 -1.23 -13.23
CA HIS A 219 -30.65 -0.15 -12.53
C HIS A 219 -29.82 1.12 -12.66
N HIS A 220 -30.45 2.18 -13.18
CA HIS A 220 -29.86 3.51 -13.27
C HIS A 220 -29.64 4.11 -11.87
N THR A 221 -28.58 3.66 -11.21
CA THR A 221 -28.14 4.29 -9.96
C THR A 221 -27.29 5.51 -10.29
N SER A 222 -27.68 6.67 -9.82
CA SER A 222 -26.91 7.89 -9.95
C SER A 222 -25.66 7.83 -9.06
N LEU A 223 -24.62 8.63 -9.32
CA LEU A 223 -23.47 8.79 -8.42
C LEU A 223 -23.91 8.99 -6.96
N LYS A 224 -25.02 9.73 -6.77
CA LYS A 224 -25.64 10.00 -5.49
C LYS A 224 -26.11 8.73 -4.76
N SER A 225 -26.51 7.67 -5.49
CA SER A 225 -26.95 6.41 -4.86
C SER A 225 -25.78 5.58 -4.34
N GLY A 226 -24.63 5.58 -5.01
CA GLY A 226 -23.42 4.90 -4.50
C GLY A 226 -22.93 5.48 -3.18
N TYR A 227 -22.88 6.83 -3.06
CA TYR A 227 -22.56 7.47 -1.78
C TYR A 227 -23.63 7.21 -0.71
N LYS A 228 -24.91 7.11 -1.09
CA LYS A 228 -26.00 6.78 -0.17
C LYS A 228 -25.85 5.37 0.40
N GLU A 229 -25.53 4.40 -0.45
CA GLU A 229 -25.32 3.00 -0.05
C GLU A 229 -24.12 2.85 0.93
N VAL A 230 -23.00 3.54 0.67
CA VAL A 230 -21.87 3.60 1.60
C VAL A 230 -22.29 4.22 2.94
N MET A 231 -23.12 5.27 2.91
CA MET A 231 -23.61 5.90 4.13
C MET A 231 -24.57 5.01 4.92
N GLU A 232 -25.41 4.24 4.24
CA GLU A 232 -26.30 3.25 4.86
C GLU A 232 -25.48 2.14 5.54
N THR A 233 -24.45 1.62 4.87
CA THR A 233 -23.53 0.64 5.47
C THR A 233 -22.79 1.20 6.68
N PHE A 234 -22.38 2.47 6.62
CA PHE A 234 -21.76 3.14 7.76
C PHE A 234 -22.72 3.28 8.97
N LYS A 235 -24.00 3.57 8.71
CA LYS A 235 -25.05 3.60 9.77
C LYS A 235 -25.24 2.21 10.37
N LEU A 236 -25.24 1.16 9.53
CA LEU A 236 -25.31 -0.22 9.99
C LEU A 236 -24.09 -0.59 10.84
N ALA A 237 -22.88 -0.18 10.44
CA ALA A 237 -21.68 -0.39 11.24
C ALA A 237 -21.80 0.25 12.63
N LYS A 238 -22.31 1.48 12.73
CA LYS A 238 -22.56 2.15 14.03
C LYS A 238 -23.48 1.36 14.98
N SER A 239 -24.42 0.58 14.46
CA SER A 239 -25.30 -0.28 15.28
C SER A 239 -24.60 -1.54 15.81
N LYS A 240 -23.38 -1.83 15.36
CA LYS A 240 -22.57 -3.00 15.75
C LYS A 240 -21.24 -2.52 16.37
N PRO A 241 -21.18 -2.26 17.69
CA PRO A 241 -20.04 -1.57 18.30
C PRO A 241 -18.68 -2.24 18.06
N ALA A 242 -18.61 -3.58 18.12
CA ALA A 242 -17.35 -4.30 17.96
C ALA A 242 -16.70 -4.03 16.58
N ILE A 243 -17.45 -4.20 15.49
CA ILE A 243 -16.90 -3.98 14.14
C ILE A 243 -16.69 -2.49 13.85
N TYR A 244 -17.55 -1.60 14.37
CA TYR A 244 -17.37 -0.16 14.20
C TYR A 244 -16.07 0.34 14.83
N ILE A 245 -15.81 -0.05 16.09
CA ILE A 245 -14.58 0.32 16.79
C ILE A 245 -13.37 -0.35 16.09
N PHE A 246 -13.51 -1.60 15.64
CA PHE A 246 -12.46 -2.30 14.91
C PHE A 246 -12.06 -1.56 13.61
N LEU A 247 -13.03 -1.04 12.84
CA LEU A 247 -12.72 -0.25 11.65
C LEU A 247 -11.89 1.01 11.96
N ILE A 248 -12.13 1.64 13.13
CA ILE A 248 -11.33 2.77 13.60
C ILE A 248 -9.93 2.31 14.02
N VAL A 249 -9.83 1.19 14.75
CA VAL A 249 -8.55 0.57 15.13
C VAL A 249 -7.74 0.25 13.88
N TYR A 250 -8.36 -0.40 12.91
CA TYR A 250 -7.71 -0.73 11.64
C TYR A 250 -7.24 0.51 10.89
N PHE A 251 -8.06 1.56 10.85
CA PHE A 251 -7.69 2.84 10.24
C PHE A 251 -6.35 3.35 10.78
N PHE A 252 -6.22 3.49 12.10
CA PHE A 252 -5.01 4.02 12.70
C PHE A 252 -3.81 3.07 12.63
N LEU A 253 -4.01 1.75 12.80
CA LEU A 253 -2.93 0.77 12.65
C LEU A 253 -2.41 0.71 11.22
N ASN A 254 -3.32 0.66 10.24
CA ASN A 254 -2.95 0.63 8.82
C ASN A 254 -2.29 1.93 8.38
N ASP A 255 -2.73 3.07 8.92
CA ASP A 255 -2.14 4.37 8.64
C ASP A 255 -0.69 4.44 9.16
N ALA A 256 -0.48 4.10 10.43
CA ALA A 256 0.86 4.07 11.02
C ALA A 256 1.79 3.13 10.24
N LEU A 257 1.30 1.95 9.84
CA LEU A 257 2.08 0.96 9.07
C LEU A 257 2.39 1.46 7.65
N ALA A 258 1.35 1.84 6.88
CA ALA A 258 1.50 2.20 5.48
C ALA A 258 2.33 3.47 5.29
N THR A 259 2.16 4.46 6.18
CA THR A 259 2.97 5.68 6.20
C THR A 259 4.42 5.37 6.54
N SER A 260 4.66 4.52 7.55
CA SER A 260 6.02 4.09 7.88
C SER A 260 6.71 3.43 6.68
N ILE A 261 6.04 2.51 5.98
CA ILE A 261 6.61 1.83 4.81
C ILE A 261 7.01 2.84 3.72
N SER A 262 6.12 3.80 3.43
CA SER A 262 6.37 4.79 2.36
C SER A 262 7.43 5.83 2.73
N MET A 263 7.62 6.12 4.03
CA MET A 263 8.60 7.11 4.52
C MET A 263 9.91 6.47 5.00
N MET A 264 10.01 5.15 5.02
CA MET A 264 11.15 4.45 5.63
C MET A 264 12.44 4.65 4.84
N GLN A 265 12.37 4.74 3.50
CA GLN A 265 13.57 4.95 2.69
C GLN A 265 14.22 6.33 3.00
N PRO A 266 13.52 7.48 2.87
CA PRO A 266 14.12 8.76 3.23
C PRO A 266 14.54 8.80 4.70
N TYR A 267 13.75 8.22 5.61
CA TYR A 267 14.10 8.17 7.02
C TYR A 267 15.40 7.41 7.28
N ALA A 268 15.58 6.25 6.68
CA ALA A 268 16.78 5.42 6.86
C ALA A 268 18.03 6.11 6.32
N THR A 269 17.92 6.87 5.21
CA THR A 269 19.05 7.56 4.62
C THR A 269 19.36 8.88 5.32
N THR A 270 18.37 9.75 5.55
CA THR A 270 18.59 11.11 6.07
C THR A 270 18.76 11.15 7.60
N VAL A 271 18.16 10.21 8.34
CA VAL A 271 18.13 10.23 9.80
C VAL A 271 19.04 9.18 10.43
N VAL A 272 19.04 7.95 9.87
CA VAL A 272 19.81 6.83 10.42
C VAL A 272 21.20 6.74 9.80
N GLY A 273 21.39 7.29 8.59
CA GLY A 273 22.68 7.34 7.89
C GLY A 273 23.03 6.07 7.13
N PHE A 274 22.02 5.33 6.67
CA PHE A 274 22.21 4.23 5.72
C PHE A 274 22.41 4.77 4.30
N THR A 275 23.19 4.06 3.50
CA THR A 275 23.16 4.26 2.05
C THR A 275 21.87 3.68 1.47
N SER A 276 21.44 4.19 0.32
CA SER A 276 20.28 3.64 -0.38
C SER A 276 20.42 2.14 -0.68
N GLN A 277 21.64 1.68 -1.00
CA GLN A 277 21.91 0.27 -1.22
C GLN A 277 21.74 -0.57 0.06
N GLN A 278 22.22 -0.08 1.21
CA GLN A 278 22.01 -0.75 2.50
C GLN A 278 20.52 -0.83 2.83
N PHE A 279 19.76 0.25 2.57
CA PHE A 279 18.33 0.26 2.80
C PHE A 279 17.59 -0.77 1.93
N ILE A 280 17.98 -0.95 0.65
CA ILE A 280 17.38 -1.97 -0.22
C ILE A 280 17.54 -3.37 0.38
N VAL A 281 18.73 -3.70 0.89
CA VAL A 281 18.97 -5.00 1.54
C VAL A 281 18.09 -5.16 2.79
N ILE A 282 17.97 -4.11 3.59
CA ILE A 282 17.12 -4.08 4.79
C ILE A 282 15.64 -4.27 4.38
N PHE A 283 15.18 -3.61 3.34
CA PHE A 283 13.82 -3.74 2.81
C PHE A 283 13.52 -5.16 2.29
N MET A 284 14.47 -5.77 1.59
CA MET A 284 14.34 -7.17 1.14
C MET A 284 14.25 -8.13 2.34
N ALA A 285 15.08 -7.94 3.35
CA ALA A 285 15.01 -8.73 4.58
C ALA A 285 13.65 -8.53 5.28
N ALA A 286 13.17 -7.29 5.43
CA ALA A 286 11.85 -7.00 6.00
C ALA A 286 10.72 -7.68 5.20
N THR A 287 10.82 -7.74 3.86
CA THR A 287 9.86 -8.45 3.00
C THR A 287 9.82 -9.95 3.30
N VAL A 288 10.98 -10.59 3.51
CA VAL A 288 11.03 -12.00 3.93
C VAL A 288 10.37 -12.17 5.30
N PHE A 289 10.66 -11.30 6.26
CA PHE A 289 10.04 -11.34 7.59
C PHE A 289 8.53 -11.04 7.56
N SER A 290 8.02 -10.33 6.55
CA SER A 290 6.58 -10.16 6.38
C SER A 290 5.87 -11.47 6.01
N VAL A 291 6.49 -12.29 5.18
CA VAL A 291 5.97 -13.63 4.87
C VAL A 291 5.97 -14.50 6.13
N VAL A 292 7.09 -14.52 6.86
CA VAL A 292 7.20 -15.27 8.13
C VAL A 292 6.16 -14.79 9.14
N GLY A 293 6.02 -13.47 9.30
CA GLY A 293 5.04 -12.87 10.20
C GLY A 293 3.61 -13.27 9.85
N ALA A 294 3.25 -13.24 8.56
CA ALA A 294 1.93 -13.64 8.09
C ALA A 294 1.60 -15.10 8.45
N PHE A 295 2.55 -16.02 8.24
CA PHE A 295 2.37 -17.43 8.63
C PHE A 295 2.28 -17.61 10.14
N VAL A 296 3.23 -17.08 10.89
CA VAL A 296 3.31 -17.23 12.35
C VAL A 296 2.06 -16.66 13.02
N PHE A 297 1.67 -15.43 12.69
CA PHE A 297 0.50 -14.81 13.29
C PHE A 297 -0.82 -15.35 12.76
N GLY A 298 -0.88 -15.87 11.54
CA GLY A 298 -2.01 -16.65 11.04
C GLY A 298 -2.24 -17.92 11.88
N TYR A 299 -1.15 -18.62 12.24
CA TYR A 299 -1.21 -19.79 13.14
C TYR A 299 -1.56 -19.38 14.57
N ILE A 300 -0.96 -18.32 15.10
CA ILE A 300 -1.27 -17.77 16.42
C ILE A 300 -2.77 -17.41 16.50
N ALA A 301 -3.30 -16.69 15.49
CA ALA A 301 -4.69 -16.30 15.44
C ALA A 301 -5.66 -17.50 15.48
N LYS A 302 -5.29 -18.60 14.82
CA LYS A 302 -6.07 -19.85 14.86
C LYS A 302 -6.18 -20.43 16.28
N HIS A 303 -5.13 -20.28 17.11
CA HIS A 303 -5.10 -20.89 18.45
C HIS A 303 -5.61 -19.98 19.57
N ILE A 304 -5.32 -18.68 19.51
CA ILE A 304 -5.67 -17.72 20.58
C ILE A 304 -6.81 -16.75 20.18
N GLY A 305 -7.29 -16.83 18.92
CA GLY A 305 -8.28 -15.93 18.34
C GLY A 305 -7.67 -14.66 17.71
N SER A 306 -8.35 -14.15 16.67
CA SER A 306 -7.85 -13.03 15.87
C SER A 306 -7.76 -11.72 16.67
N LEU A 307 -8.65 -11.47 17.63
CA LEU A 307 -8.60 -10.29 18.51
C LEU A 307 -7.32 -10.26 19.36
N LYS A 308 -6.97 -11.37 20.00
CA LYS A 308 -5.74 -11.45 20.79
C LYS A 308 -4.50 -11.39 19.91
N ALA A 309 -4.55 -12.02 18.74
CA ALA A 309 -3.45 -11.95 17.78
C ALA A 309 -3.18 -10.51 17.32
N LEU A 310 -4.22 -9.72 17.02
CA LEU A 310 -4.07 -8.30 16.66
C LEU A 310 -3.44 -7.48 17.79
N HIS A 311 -3.75 -7.79 19.05
CA HIS A 311 -3.11 -7.16 20.21
C HIS A 311 -1.58 -7.32 20.18
N TYR A 312 -1.09 -8.54 19.98
CA TYR A 312 0.37 -8.79 19.91
C TYR A 312 1.02 -8.15 18.68
N VAL A 313 0.34 -8.16 17.53
CA VAL A 313 0.86 -7.50 16.31
C VAL A 313 0.92 -5.98 16.51
N GLY A 314 -0.09 -5.38 17.16
CA GLY A 314 -0.06 -3.96 17.51
C GLY A 314 1.13 -3.61 18.41
N LEU A 315 1.47 -4.47 19.40
CA LEU A 315 2.66 -4.31 20.23
C LEU A 315 3.94 -4.37 19.40
N VAL A 316 4.06 -5.33 18.48
CA VAL A 316 5.24 -5.45 17.60
C VAL A 316 5.42 -4.18 16.77
N LEU A 317 4.33 -3.63 16.19
CA LEU A 317 4.39 -2.38 15.44
C LEU A 317 4.80 -1.20 16.32
N MET A 318 4.23 -1.07 17.52
CA MET A 318 4.57 0.01 18.44
C MET A 318 6.03 -0.05 18.89
N ILE A 319 6.56 -1.24 19.19
CA ILE A 319 7.98 -1.42 19.52
C ILE A 319 8.86 -0.99 18.35
N ALA A 320 8.52 -1.37 17.12
CA ALA A 320 9.26 -0.95 15.93
C ALA A 320 9.27 0.57 15.76
N LEU A 321 8.10 1.23 15.91
CA LEU A 321 7.96 2.68 15.76
C LEU A 321 8.71 3.47 16.85
N ILE A 322 8.62 3.05 18.12
CA ILE A 322 9.32 3.75 19.20
C ILE A 322 10.84 3.59 19.05
N LEU A 323 11.33 2.40 18.74
CA LEU A 323 12.76 2.18 18.48
C LEU A 323 13.25 3.02 17.29
N ALA A 324 12.47 3.11 16.21
CA ALA A 324 12.82 3.91 15.05
C ALA A 324 12.84 5.43 15.38
N SER A 325 12.00 5.92 16.28
CA SER A 325 11.94 7.35 16.64
C SER A 325 13.08 7.82 17.54
N LEU A 326 13.73 6.92 18.27
CA LEU A 326 14.79 7.25 19.20
C LEU A 326 16.16 7.43 18.51
N PRO A 327 17.07 8.26 19.06
CA PRO A 327 18.43 8.43 18.55
C PRO A 327 19.34 7.25 18.97
N LEU A 328 19.01 6.05 18.49
CA LEU A 328 19.75 4.82 18.78
C LEU A 328 20.82 4.55 17.71
N PRO A 329 21.83 3.68 18.01
CA PRO A 329 22.79 3.22 17.01
C PRO A 329 22.07 2.62 15.79
N LYS A 330 22.66 2.82 14.60
CA LYS A 330 22.05 2.36 13.34
C LYS A 330 21.80 0.84 13.27
N GLU A 331 22.55 0.07 14.06
CA GLU A 331 22.39 -1.38 14.17
C GLU A 331 21.01 -1.79 14.70
N VAL A 332 20.41 -0.97 15.56
CA VAL A 332 19.05 -1.19 16.10
C VAL A 332 18.01 -1.11 14.98
N PHE A 333 18.29 -0.36 13.92
CA PHE A 333 17.37 -0.24 12.79
C PHE A 333 17.16 -1.56 12.03
N TYR A 334 18.13 -2.49 12.05
CA TYR A 334 17.92 -3.85 11.52
C TYR A 334 16.82 -4.58 12.29
N ILE A 335 16.79 -4.40 13.62
CA ILE A 335 15.73 -4.97 14.47
C ILE A 335 14.39 -4.30 14.12
N CYS A 336 14.37 -2.98 13.95
CA CYS A 336 13.17 -2.26 13.52
C CYS A 336 12.64 -2.82 12.20
N ALA A 337 13.50 -3.07 11.21
CA ALA A 337 13.12 -3.60 9.91
C ALA A 337 12.48 -5.00 10.01
N VAL A 338 13.04 -5.88 10.85
CA VAL A 338 12.45 -7.20 11.14
C VAL A 338 11.05 -7.05 11.76
N LEU A 339 10.92 -6.20 12.79
CA LEU A 339 9.65 -5.98 13.48
C LEU A 339 8.60 -5.34 12.55
N PHE A 340 8.98 -4.37 11.71
CA PHE A 340 8.11 -3.79 10.69
C PHE A 340 7.67 -4.86 9.68
N GLY A 341 8.58 -5.70 9.21
CA GLY A 341 8.27 -6.81 8.31
C GLY A 341 7.22 -7.73 8.93
N VAL A 342 7.45 -8.23 10.15
CA VAL A 342 6.50 -9.08 10.87
C VAL A 342 5.15 -8.39 11.02
N ALA A 343 5.11 -7.13 11.46
CA ALA A 343 3.87 -6.38 11.63
C ALA A 343 3.10 -6.23 10.31
N MET A 344 3.81 -5.90 9.20
CA MET A 344 3.24 -5.70 7.87
C MET A 344 2.48 -6.94 7.39
N GLY A 345 3.13 -8.10 7.38
CA GLY A 345 2.49 -9.35 6.95
C GLY A 345 1.32 -9.75 7.85
N SER A 346 1.48 -9.58 9.16
CA SER A 346 0.52 -10.03 10.17
C SER A 346 -0.74 -9.17 10.23
N ILE A 347 -0.62 -7.82 10.18
CA ILE A 347 -1.77 -6.91 10.27
C ILE A 347 -2.78 -7.20 9.17
N TRP A 348 -2.34 -7.36 7.93
CA TRP A 348 -3.25 -7.58 6.80
C TRP A 348 -3.95 -8.94 6.87
N VAL A 349 -3.25 -10.01 7.28
CA VAL A 349 -3.84 -11.34 7.46
C VAL A 349 -4.92 -11.32 8.56
N ILE A 350 -4.58 -10.78 9.73
CA ILE A 350 -5.46 -10.80 10.91
C ILE A 350 -6.65 -9.86 10.72
N SER A 351 -6.44 -8.67 10.14
CA SER A 351 -7.52 -7.71 9.94
C SER A 351 -8.59 -8.23 8.99
N ARG A 352 -8.22 -8.96 7.91
CA ARG A 352 -9.18 -9.63 7.02
C ARG A 352 -10.00 -10.70 7.76
N THR A 353 -9.37 -11.48 8.62
CA THR A 353 -10.05 -12.49 9.43
C THR A 353 -11.03 -11.84 10.39
N LEU A 354 -10.64 -10.75 11.05
CA LEU A 354 -11.50 -10.02 11.98
C LEU A 354 -12.75 -9.43 11.34
N ILE A 355 -12.67 -8.94 10.10
CA ILE A 355 -13.87 -8.50 9.36
C ILE A 355 -14.86 -9.66 9.23
N ILE A 356 -14.38 -10.86 8.89
CA ILE A 356 -15.25 -12.04 8.74
C ILE A 356 -15.84 -12.46 10.08
N GLU A 357 -15.06 -12.41 11.16
CA GLU A 357 -15.49 -12.80 12.50
C GLU A 357 -16.48 -11.82 13.14
N LEU A 358 -16.35 -10.51 12.85
CA LEU A 358 -17.13 -9.46 13.49
C LEU A 358 -18.34 -9.00 12.65
N ALA A 359 -18.33 -9.19 11.33
CA ALA A 359 -19.40 -8.75 10.45
C ALA A 359 -20.59 -9.73 10.51
N PRO A 360 -21.84 -9.24 10.46
CA PRO A 360 -22.99 -10.09 10.22
C PRO A 360 -22.85 -10.85 8.90
N GLU A 361 -23.16 -12.15 8.89
CA GLU A 361 -23.00 -13.02 7.70
C GLU A 361 -23.71 -12.47 6.46
N GLU A 362 -24.88 -11.86 6.64
CA GLU A 362 -25.71 -11.27 5.58
C GLU A 362 -25.08 -10.02 4.93
N HIS A 363 -24.13 -9.37 5.60
CA HIS A 363 -23.56 -8.07 5.21
C HIS A 363 -22.03 -8.08 5.06
N ILE A 364 -21.39 -9.25 5.06
CA ILE A 364 -19.93 -9.39 5.02
C ILE A 364 -19.32 -8.56 3.87
N GLY A 365 -19.92 -8.59 2.67
CA GLY A 365 -19.44 -7.83 1.52
C GLY A 365 -19.44 -6.32 1.74
N GLN A 366 -20.49 -5.78 2.36
CA GLN A 366 -20.60 -4.35 2.67
C GLN A 366 -19.56 -3.92 3.70
N PHE A 367 -19.30 -4.77 4.71
CA PHE A 367 -18.27 -4.50 5.71
C PHE A 367 -16.84 -4.61 5.15
N PHE A 368 -16.60 -5.49 4.18
CA PHE A 368 -15.34 -5.47 3.41
C PHE A 368 -15.18 -4.17 2.62
N GLY A 369 -16.27 -3.62 2.08
CA GLY A 369 -16.27 -2.29 1.45
C GLY A 369 -15.84 -1.18 2.40
N LEU A 370 -16.40 -1.13 3.61
CA LEU A 370 -16.01 -0.17 4.65
C LEU A 370 -14.57 -0.38 5.12
N PHE A 371 -14.13 -1.63 5.26
CA PHE A 371 -12.75 -1.98 5.61
C PHE A 371 -11.76 -1.48 4.55
N SER A 372 -12.05 -1.72 3.26
CA SER A 372 -11.24 -1.22 2.16
C SER A 372 -11.19 0.31 2.13
N MET A 373 -12.34 0.98 2.36
CA MET A 373 -12.44 2.43 2.42
C MET A 373 -11.64 3.00 3.60
N SER A 374 -11.71 2.36 4.78
CA SER A 374 -10.91 2.72 5.95
C SER A 374 -9.42 2.67 5.65
N GLY A 375 -8.94 1.59 5.02
CA GLY A 375 -7.54 1.46 4.62
C GLY A 375 -7.08 2.47 3.57
N LYS A 376 -7.97 2.90 2.67
CA LYS A 376 -7.65 3.94 1.67
C LYS A 376 -7.66 5.34 2.27
N LEU A 377 -8.59 5.60 3.19
CA LEU A 377 -8.67 6.89 3.88
C LEU A 377 -7.43 7.09 4.78
N SER A 378 -6.93 6.05 5.43
CA SER A 378 -5.72 6.11 6.23
C SER A 378 -4.50 6.54 5.41
N ALA A 379 -4.39 6.11 4.16
CA ALA A 379 -3.28 6.47 3.27
C ALA A 379 -3.21 7.97 2.89
N VAL A 380 -4.19 8.80 3.32
CA VAL A 380 -4.14 10.26 3.18
C VAL A 380 -3.61 10.92 4.44
N ILE A 381 -4.14 10.52 5.60
CA ILE A 381 -3.95 11.26 6.86
C ILE A 381 -2.52 11.08 7.37
N GLY A 382 -2.00 9.88 7.40
CA GLY A 382 -0.66 9.61 7.93
C GLY A 382 0.45 10.33 7.15
N PRO A 383 0.54 10.16 5.81
CA PRO A 383 1.51 10.89 5.02
C PRO A 383 1.35 12.41 5.12
N PHE A 384 0.11 12.91 5.20
CA PHE A 384 -0.14 14.35 5.38
C PHE A 384 0.39 14.87 6.72
N ILE A 385 0.10 14.16 7.82
CA ILE A 385 0.63 14.52 9.16
C ILE A 385 2.15 14.43 9.17
N TYR A 386 2.72 13.35 8.63
CA TYR A 386 4.17 13.16 8.55
C TYR A 386 4.83 14.31 7.77
N GLY A 387 4.34 14.60 6.57
CA GLY A 387 4.87 15.68 5.73
C GLY A 387 4.71 17.07 6.36
N THR A 388 3.60 17.32 7.06
CA THR A 388 3.40 18.59 7.77
C THR A 388 4.38 18.76 8.94
N ILE A 389 4.61 17.70 9.71
CA ILE A 389 5.60 17.75 10.82
C ILE A 389 7.01 17.98 10.27
N THR A 390 7.40 17.27 9.21
CA THR A 390 8.73 17.46 8.59
C THR A 390 8.90 18.85 8.00
N LEU A 391 7.84 19.44 7.44
CA LEU A 391 7.85 20.81 6.95
C LEU A 391 7.98 21.83 8.07
N LEU A 392 7.16 21.71 9.13
CA LEU A 392 7.15 22.67 10.23
C LEU A 392 8.44 22.63 11.07
N LEU A 393 9.07 21.47 11.16
CA LEU A 393 10.29 21.25 11.93
C LEU A 393 11.55 21.14 11.07
N LYS A 394 11.50 21.55 9.80
CA LYS A 394 12.62 21.40 8.84
C LYS A 394 13.94 21.96 9.36
N ASP A 395 13.90 23.06 10.08
CA ASP A 395 15.08 23.75 10.62
C ASP A 395 15.78 22.99 11.78
N TYR A 396 15.13 21.94 12.30
CA TYR A 396 15.68 21.07 13.36
C TYR A 396 16.36 19.81 12.80
N GLY A 397 16.53 19.70 11.47
CA GLY A 397 17.21 18.57 10.81
C GLY A 397 16.57 17.22 11.14
N PRO A 398 17.37 16.19 11.50
CA PRO A 398 16.86 14.82 11.73
C PRO A 398 15.76 14.71 12.80
N LEU A 399 15.65 15.67 13.72
CA LEU A 399 14.59 15.70 14.74
C LEU A 399 13.20 15.79 14.10
N ALA A 400 13.04 16.50 12.99
CA ALA A 400 11.78 16.63 12.27
C ALA A 400 11.20 15.26 11.90
N SER A 401 12.00 14.40 11.25
CA SER A 401 11.56 13.06 10.86
C SER A 401 11.39 12.12 12.06
N ARG A 402 12.17 12.26 13.14
CA ARG A 402 11.98 11.48 14.36
C ARG A 402 10.64 11.80 15.02
N VAL A 403 10.27 13.09 15.10
CA VAL A 403 8.96 13.53 15.61
C VAL A 403 7.83 13.05 14.69
N ALA A 404 8.06 13.05 13.37
CA ALA A 404 7.09 12.51 12.41
C ALA A 404 6.87 10.99 12.61
N ILE A 405 7.92 10.18 12.83
CA ILE A 405 7.76 8.75 13.20
C ILE A 405 7.07 8.61 14.55
N LEU A 406 7.39 9.46 15.55
CA LEU A 406 6.73 9.43 16.85
C LEU A 406 5.23 9.72 16.73
N SER A 407 4.79 10.56 15.79
CA SER A 407 3.36 10.78 15.55
C SER A 407 2.65 9.50 15.09
N LEU A 408 3.31 8.66 14.28
CA LEU A 408 2.79 7.36 13.86
C LEU A 408 2.72 6.37 15.03
N PHE A 409 3.69 6.42 15.95
CA PHE A 409 3.62 5.67 17.21
C PHE A 409 2.40 6.09 18.04
N ILE A 410 2.12 7.39 18.15
CA ILE A 410 0.95 7.90 18.89
C ILE A 410 -0.35 7.41 18.25
N MET A 411 -0.43 7.37 16.91
CA MET A 411 -1.58 6.82 16.20
C MET A 411 -1.75 5.32 16.45
N ALA A 412 -0.65 4.55 16.40
CA ALA A 412 -0.67 3.12 16.73
C ALA A 412 -1.06 2.86 18.18
N LEU A 413 -0.57 3.68 19.12
CA LEU A 413 -0.92 3.63 20.55
C LEU A 413 -2.41 3.93 20.78
N PHE A 414 -2.96 4.92 20.09
CA PHE A 414 -4.38 5.22 20.14
C PHE A 414 -5.23 4.04 19.66
N ALA A 415 -4.86 3.45 18.52
CA ALA A 415 -5.49 2.24 18.00
C ALA A 415 -5.39 1.07 19.00
N TYR A 416 -4.22 0.89 19.61
CA TYR A 416 -3.98 -0.17 20.57
C TYR A 416 -4.86 -0.01 21.83
N ILE A 417 -5.02 1.21 22.33
CA ILE A 417 -5.93 1.50 23.46
C ILE A 417 -7.39 1.23 23.06
N LEU A 418 -7.80 1.67 21.88
CA LEU A 418 -9.16 1.41 21.37
C LEU A 418 -9.43 -0.09 21.17
N HIS A 419 -8.41 -0.89 20.87
CA HIS A 419 -8.55 -2.32 20.65
C HIS A 419 -9.11 -3.05 21.88
N PHE A 420 -8.81 -2.60 23.11
CA PHE A 420 -9.41 -3.16 24.32
C PHE A 420 -10.95 -3.00 24.33
N LYS A 421 -11.47 -1.88 23.79
CA LYS A 421 -12.91 -1.67 23.65
C LYS A 421 -13.53 -2.60 22.60
N VAL A 422 -12.77 -2.99 21.55
CA VAL A 422 -13.22 -4.01 20.59
C VAL A 422 -13.41 -5.36 21.29
N ILE A 423 -12.41 -5.75 22.11
CA ILE A 423 -12.48 -7.01 22.88
C ILE A 423 -13.65 -7.02 23.85
N GLU A 424 -13.91 -5.89 24.51
CA GLU A 424 -15.06 -5.75 25.43
C GLU A 424 -16.39 -5.82 24.67
N ALA A 425 -16.54 -5.06 23.59
CA ALA A 425 -17.75 -5.05 22.77
C ALA A 425 -18.04 -6.41 22.11
N ALA A 426 -17.00 -7.16 21.72
CA ALA A 426 -17.14 -8.49 21.13
C ALA A 426 -17.57 -9.57 22.14
N LYS A 427 -17.48 -9.34 23.45
CA LYS A 427 -17.97 -10.25 24.50
C LYS A 427 -19.44 -10.06 24.81
N ILE A 428 -20.00 -8.91 24.44
CA ILE A 428 -21.38 -8.52 24.77
C ILE A 428 -22.34 -8.83 23.62
N GLY A 429 -21.86 -8.95 22.39
CA GLY A 429 -22.64 -9.25 21.18
C GLY A 429 -22.44 -10.64 20.67
#